data_5c4c67bce031ffdd3098c803b012496e
#
_entry.id   5c4c67bce031ffdd3098c803b012496e
#
_cell.length_a   1.000
_cell.length_b   1.000
_cell.length_c   1.000
_cell.angle_alpha   90.00
_cell.angle_beta   90.00
_cell.angle_gamma   90.00
#
_symmetry.space_group_name_H-M   'P 1'
#
loop_
_entity.id
_entity.type
_entity.pdbx_description
1 polymer ?
#
loop_
_entity_poly.entity_id
_entity_poly.type
_entity_poly.pdbx_seq_one_letter_code
_entity_poly.pdbx_strand_id
1 'polypeptide(L)' 'MRVLLRNPRRELEVPGPMSVVALLQQLDVRRESVLVIAGDTLVPADAILPDDADVEIRPVISGGAA' A
#
# COMPACT_ATOMS: atom_id res chain seq x y z
N MET A 1 6.62 -10.04 0.85
CA MET A 1 6.27 -9.12 -0.23
C MET A 1 7.13 -7.87 -0.13
N ARG A 2 7.40 -7.27 -1.26
CA ARG A 2 8.13 -6.02 -1.29
C ARG A 2 7.14 -4.87 -1.31
N VAL A 3 7.34 -3.90 -0.43
CA VAL A 3 6.44 -2.76 -0.32
C VAL A 3 7.25 -1.49 -0.57
N LEU A 4 6.83 -0.72 -1.55
CA LEU A 4 7.45 0.55 -1.88
C LEU A 4 6.53 1.67 -1.40
N LEU A 5 7.03 2.47 -0.48
CA LEU A 5 6.35 3.68 -0.02
C LEU A 5 6.93 4.87 -0.77
N ARG A 6 6.06 5.80 -1.07
CA ARG A 6 6.47 7.05 -1.69
C ARG A 6 6.31 8.19 -0.70
N ASN A 7 7.17 9.17 -0.80
CA ASN A 7 7.06 10.45 -0.13
C ASN A 7 7.20 10.35 1.38
N PRO A 8 8.36 10.02 1.92
CA PRO A 8 9.59 9.74 1.18
C PRO A 8 9.62 8.32 0.66
N ARG A 9 10.46 8.10 -0.33
CA ARG A 9 10.59 6.78 -0.92
C ARG A 9 11.27 5.82 0.06
N ARG A 10 10.62 4.72 0.32
CA ARG A 10 11.14 3.68 1.19
C ARG A 10 10.73 2.31 0.68
N GLU A 11 11.67 1.39 0.72
CA GLU A 11 11.38 -0.01 0.40
C GLU A 11 11.40 -0.82 1.67
N LEU A 12 10.39 -1.66 1.83
CA LEU A 12 10.27 -2.52 2.99
C LEU A 12 10.03 -3.94 2.52
N GLU A 13 10.52 -4.90 3.31
CA GLU A 13 10.22 -6.31 3.10
C GLU A 13 9.26 -6.73 4.20
N VAL A 14 8.09 -7.20 3.82
CA VAL A 14 7.03 -7.56 4.75
C VAL A 14 6.59 -8.98 4.47
N PRO A 15 6.52 -9.84 5.47
CA PRO A 15 6.03 -11.20 5.24
C PRO A 15 4.55 -11.19 4.91
N GLY A 16 4.17 -11.99 3.95
CA GLY A 16 2.79 -12.19 3.55
C GLY A 16 2.42 -13.64 3.63
N PRO A 17 1.24 -14.00 3.15
CA PRO A 17 0.22 -13.09 2.58
C PRO A 17 -0.49 -12.29 3.65
N MET A 18 -1.07 -11.16 3.24
CA MET A 18 -1.90 -10.40 4.17
C MET A 18 -2.85 -9.51 3.39
N SER A 19 -3.91 -9.04 4.03
CA SER A 19 -4.83 -8.11 3.39
C SER A 19 -4.21 -6.73 3.29
N VAL A 20 -4.71 -5.93 2.36
CA VAL A 20 -4.26 -4.55 2.23
C VAL A 20 -4.49 -3.79 3.54
N VAL A 21 -5.66 -3.99 4.16
CA VAL A 21 -5.94 -3.32 5.43
C VAL A 21 -4.91 -3.67 6.48
N ALA A 22 -4.54 -4.96 6.59
CA ALA A 22 -3.56 -5.38 7.58
C ALA A 22 -2.20 -4.74 7.30
N LEU A 23 -1.81 -4.68 6.03
CA LEU A 23 -0.56 -4.05 5.66
C LEU A 23 -0.54 -2.58 6.04
N LEU A 24 -1.60 -1.85 5.72
CA LEU A 24 -1.66 -0.43 6.03
C LEU A 24 -1.66 -0.17 7.51
N GLN A 25 -2.33 -1.03 8.30
CA GLN A 25 -2.29 -0.91 9.75
C GLN A 25 -0.89 -1.13 10.29
N GLN A 26 -0.19 -2.10 9.74
CA GLN A 26 1.17 -2.38 10.16
C GLN A 26 2.10 -1.21 9.88
N LEU A 27 1.86 -0.48 8.79
CA LEU A 27 2.66 0.66 8.40
C LEU A 27 2.16 1.96 9.01
N ASP A 28 1.06 1.91 9.75
CA ASP A 28 0.45 3.09 10.36
C ASP A 28 0.04 4.11 9.30
N VAL A 29 -0.56 3.62 8.23
CA VAL A 29 -0.98 4.44 7.11
C VAL A 29 -2.50 4.35 6.97
N ARG A 30 -3.14 5.48 6.75
CA ARG A 30 -4.58 5.52 6.56
C ARG A 30 -4.95 5.14 5.15
N ARG A 31 -5.90 4.21 5.02
CA ARG A 31 -6.30 3.75 3.68
C ARG A 31 -6.96 4.85 2.86
N GLU A 32 -7.56 5.83 3.51
CA GLU A 32 -8.18 6.93 2.79
C GLU A 32 -7.17 7.88 2.17
N SER A 33 -5.93 7.79 2.61
CA SER A 33 -4.89 8.72 2.19
C SER A 33 -3.96 8.14 1.16
N VAL A 34 -4.18 6.90 0.74
CA VAL A 34 -3.23 6.24 -0.16
C VAL A 34 -3.97 5.40 -1.20
N LEU A 35 -3.27 5.15 -2.30
CA LEU A 35 -3.64 4.15 -3.28
C LEU A 35 -2.66 2.99 -3.14
N VAL A 36 -3.17 1.77 -3.22
CA VAL A 36 -2.34 0.58 -3.13
C VAL A 36 -2.36 -0.12 -4.48
N ILE A 37 -1.18 -0.33 -5.03
CA ILE A 37 -1.01 -0.94 -6.34
C ILE A 37 -0.21 -2.21 -6.16
N ALA A 38 -0.77 -3.34 -6.59
CA ALA A 38 -0.08 -4.63 -6.58
C ALA A 38 0.32 -4.96 -8.00
N GLY A 39 1.62 -5.02 -8.25
CA GLY A 39 2.11 -5.14 -9.62
C GLY A 39 1.77 -3.87 -10.39
N ASP A 40 0.84 -3.99 -11.31
CA ASP A 40 0.35 -2.84 -12.06
C ASP A 40 -1.16 -2.65 -11.87
N THR A 41 -1.72 -3.24 -10.83
CA THR A 41 -3.17 -3.25 -10.61
C THR A 41 -3.50 -2.55 -9.32
N LEU A 42 -4.41 -1.59 -9.40
CA LEU A 42 -4.95 -0.94 -8.21
C LEU A 42 -5.84 -1.93 -7.47
N VAL A 43 -5.59 -2.10 -6.16
CA VAL A 43 -6.30 -3.10 -5.38
C VAL A 43 -7.08 -2.43 -4.25
N PRO A 44 -8.25 -2.99 -3.90
CA PRO A 44 -9.05 -2.44 -2.80
C PRO A 44 -8.50 -2.86 -1.45
N ALA A 45 -9.03 -2.24 -0.41
CA ALA A 45 -8.55 -2.47 0.95
C ALA A 45 -8.75 -3.89 1.44
N ASP A 46 -9.75 -4.60 0.92
CA ASP A 46 -10.04 -5.97 1.35
C ASP A 46 -9.33 -7.02 0.49
N ALA A 47 -8.52 -6.60 -0.46
CA ALA A 47 -7.78 -7.56 -1.27
C ALA A 47 -6.71 -8.23 -0.43
N ILE A 48 -6.37 -9.47 -0.82
CA ILE A 48 -5.31 -10.22 -0.18
C ILE A 48 -4.07 -10.12 -1.05
N LEU A 49 -2.98 -9.71 -0.44
CA LEU A 49 -1.70 -9.59 -1.14
C LEU A 49 -0.91 -10.87 -0.90
N PRO A 50 -0.47 -11.54 -1.97
CA PRO A 50 0.33 -12.75 -1.80
C PRO A 50 1.73 -12.43 -1.28
N ASP A 51 2.40 -13.45 -0.77
CA ASP A 51 3.72 -13.28 -0.17
C ASP A 51 4.76 -12.75 -1.15
N ASP A 52 4.57 -13.03 -2.44
CA ASP A 52 5.53 -12.61 -3.47
C ASP A 52 5.07 -11.35 -4.20
N ALA A 53 4.12 -10.61 -3.66
CA ALA A 53 3.61 -9.42 -4.31
C ALA A 53 4.64 -8.29 -4.29
N ASP A 54 4.62 -7.50 -5.35
CA ASP A 54 5.28 -6.20 -5.38
C ASP A 54 4.20 -5.15 -5.20
N VAL A 55 4.31 -4.41 -4.11
CA VAL A 55 3.25 -3.47 -3.71
C VAL A 55 3.81 -2.08 -3.69
N GLU A 56 3.05 -1.15 -4.25
CA GLU A 56 3.40 0.26 -4.18
C GLU A 56 2.29 1.00 -3.48
N ILE A 57 2.64 1.82 -2.49
CA ILE A 57 1.70 2.64 -1.75
C ILE A 57 1.98 4.10 -2.10
N ARG A 58 1.02 4.74 -2.74
CA ARG A 58 1.17 6.10 -3.24
C ARG A 58 0.23 7.02 -2.46
N PRO A 59 0.73 8.15 -2.00
CA PRO A 59 -0.14 9.10 -1.31
C PRO A 59 -1.14 9.73 -2.27
N VAL A 60 -2.32 9.99 -1.76
CA VAL A 60 -3.35 10.70 -2.50
C VAL A 60 -3.45 12.10 -1.90
N ILE A 61 -3.27 13.10 -2.72
CA ILE A 61 -3.43 14.48 -2.27
C ILE A 61 -4.89 14.82 -2.48
N SER A 62 -5.69 14.58 -1.45
CA SER A 62 -7.12 14.77 -1.57
C SER A 62 -7.49 16.18 -1.19
N GLY A 63 -8.36 16.76 -1.99
CA GLY A 63 -9.00 18.02 -1.65
C GLY A 63 -8.06 19.18 -1.41
N GLY A 64 -6.80 18.91 -1.40
CA GLY A 64 -5.84 19.97 -1.15
C GLY A 64 -5.96 21.08 -2.16
N ALA A 65 -6.44 20.74 -3.31
CA ALA A 65 -6.62 21.73 -4.36
C ALA A 65 -7.69 22.74 -4.02
N ALA A 66 -8.51 22.40 -3.10
CA ALA A 66 -9.56 23.35 -2.73
C ALA A 66 -8.97 24.57 -2.10
#